data_2db95408119588bd6c820aed964ee57a
#
_entry.id   2db95408119588bd6c820aed964ee57a
#
_cell.length_a   1.000
_cell.length_b   1.000
_cell.length_c   1.000
_cell.angle_alpha   90.00
_cell.angle_beta   90.00
_cell.angle_gamma   90.00
#
_symmetry.space_group_name_H-M   'P 1'
#
loop_
_entity.id
_entity.type
_entity.pdbx_description
1 polymer ?
#
loop_
_entity_poly.entity_id
_entity_poly.type
_entity_poly.pdbx_seq_one_letter_code
_entity_poly.pdbx_strand_id
1 'polypeptide(L)'
;MLQRRAQRQKFRVLIVHPKIGTDTAGGRACKMLVDEFHDRNVETVTATHVEDARATIISDASIQAMLIDWSLPDEEGKERGNAAAIDLITTIRARNEFVPIFLLTERDKAKSLTIELVQAIDELVWLLQDTSTFVCGRVMAAVGKYVGGLFGPLVSALYNFNQVHEYSWHTPGHTRGTAFLKHPAGRAFHDFYGAHVFQTDLSISVGELGSLLDHTGPIGASEKYISTVFGSDRSYTVTNGSSTSNRIIFMACVARDKVVLCDRNCHKSIEHGLTMTGGVPQYLVPSRNRYGLIGPIYPERLAKAYLTKAIAATPISKGLKDKQPV
;
A
#
# COMPACT_ATOMS: atom_id res chain seq x y z
N MET A 1 -1.71 -37.30 2.17
CA MET A 1 -2.51 -36.27 1.49
C MET A 1 -3.01 -35.25 2.53
N LEU A 2 -2.15 -34.38 3.01
CA LEU A 2 -2.50 -33.32 3.95
C LEU A 2 -2.87 -32.10 3.10
N GLN A 3 -4.17 -31.86 2.95
CA GLN A 3 -4.68 -30.61 2.44
C GLN A 3 -4.12 -29.47 3.32
N ARG A 4 -3.04 -28.84 2.88
CA ARG A 4 -2.66 -27.53 3.39
C ARG A 4 -3.80 -26.59 3.02
N ARG A 5 -4.68 -26.32 4.00
CA ARG A 5 -5.50 -25.12 3.96
C ARG A 5 -4.53 -23.95 3.88
N ALA A 6 -4.29 -23.43 2.68
CA ALA A 6 -3.86 -22.07 2.54
C ALA A 6 -4.80 -21.29 3.46
N GLN A 7 -4.28 -20.58 4.44
CA GLN A 7 -5.06 -19.57 5.16
C GLN A 7 -5.43 -18.55 4.08
N ARG A 8 -6.54 -18.82 3.37
CA ARG A 8 -7.18 -17.81 2.52
C ARG A 8 -7.50 -16.70 3.48
N GLN A 9 -6.92 -15.55 3.24
CA GLN A 9 -7.20 -14.35 3.98
C GLN A 9 -8.73 -14.20 3.98
N LYS A 10 -9.34 -14.39 5.15
CA LYS A 10 -10.79 -14.25 5.29
C LYS A 10 -11.08 -12.79 5.04
N PHE A 11 -11.76 -12.48 3.97
CA PHE A 11 -12.25 -11.14 3.72
C PHE A 11 -13.72 -11.05 4.11
N ARG A 12 -14.16 -9.85 4.41
CA ARG A 12 -15.53 -9.54 4.80
C ARG A 12 -16.22 -8.73 3.73
N VAL A 13 -17.49 -9.02 3.55
CA VAL A 13 -18.38 -8.27 2.68
C VAL A 13 -19.46 -7.61 3.52
N LEU A 14 -19.60 -6.30 3.40
CA LEU A 14 -20.68 -5.55 4.04
C LEU A 14 -21.90 -5.53 3.12
N ILE A 15 -23.06 -5.93 3.62
CA ILE A 15 -24.35 -5.86 2.93
C ILE A 15 -25.25 -4.88 3.69
N VAL A 16 -25.61 -3.79 3.03
CA VAL A 16 -26.47 -2.74 3.61
C VAL A 16 -27.81 -2.75 2.89
N HIS A 17 -28.85 -3.21 3.59
CA HIS A 17 -30.20 -3.28 3.00
C HIS A 17 -31.25 -3.22 4.10
N PRO A 18 -32.29 -2.34 3.99
CA PRO A 18 -33.23 -2.08 5.09
C PRO A 18 -34.15 -3.27 5.40
N LYS A 19 -34.30 -4.23 4.49
CA LYS A 19 -35.17 -5.39 4.65
C LYS A 19 -34.44 -6.67 5.08
N ILE A 20 -33.18 -6.59 5.46
CA ILE A 20 -32.44 -7.74 6.02
C ILE A 20 -33.18 -8.26 7.25
N GLY A 21 -33.38 -9.59 7.31
CA GLY A 21 -34.08 -10.25 8.40
C GLY A 21 -35.61 -10.23 8.30
N THR A 22 -36.18 -9.60 7.24
CA THR A 22 -37.63 -9.60 7.02
C THR A 22 -38.05 -10.69 6.00
N ASP A 23 -39.31 -11.13 6.07
CA ASP A 23 -39.86 -12.08 5.09
C ASP A 23 -40.47 -11.38 3.85
N THR A 24 -39.71 -10.40 3.31
CA THR A 24 -40.03 -9.74 2.04
C THR A 24 -39.19 -10.35 0.93
N ALA A 25 -39.55 -10.08 -0.34
CA ALA A 25 -38.74 -10.54 -1.49
C ALA A 25 -37.28 -10.07 -1.39
N GLY A 26 -37.03 -8.78 -1.06
CA GLY A 26 -35.70 -8.23 -0.83
C GLY A 26 -34.98 -8.86 0.36
N GLY A 27 -35.67 -9.09 1.47
CA GLY A 27 -35.10 -9.75 2.65
C GLY A 27 -34.68 -11.19 2.36
N ARG A 28 -35.50 -11.95 1.62
CA ARG A 28 -35.15 -13.32 1.20
C ARG A 28 -33.97 -13.33 0.22
N ALA A 29 -33.91 -12.39 -0.74
CA ALA A 29 -32.79 -12.27 -1.65
C ALA A 29 -31.48 -11.94 -0.93
N CYS A 30 -31.50 -11.02 0.05
CA CYS A 30 -30.33 -10.74 0.88
C CYS A 30 -29.89 -11.96 1.70
N LYS A 31 -30.84 -12.73 2.25
CA LYS A 31 -30.51 -13.96 2.97
C LYS A 31 -29.81 -14.98 2.05
N MET A 32 -30.33 -15.18 0.84
CA MET A 32 -29.69 -16.06 -0.15
C MET A 32 -28.26 -15.61 -0.51
N LEU A 33 -28.01 -14.30 -0.58
CA LEU A 33 -26.65 -13.78 -0.78
C LEU A 33 -25.75 -14.08 0.42
N VAL A 34 -26.22 -13.87 1.64
CA VAL A 34 -25.46 -14.17 2.87
C VAL A 34 -25.11 -15.65 2.93
N ASP A 35 -26.10 -16.53 2.68
CA ASP A 35 -25.91 -17.98 2.68
C ASP A 35 -24.89 -18.40 1.61
N GLU A 36 -24.96 -17.86 0.39
CA GLU A 36 -24.03 -18.15 -0.70
C GLU A 36 -22.58 -17.67 -0.37
N PHE A 37 -22.43 -16.50 0.24
CA PHE A 37 -21.12 -16.04 0.71
C PHE A 37 -20.55 -16.96 1.78
N HIS A 38 -21.38 -17.37 2.74
CA HIS A 38 -20.99 -18.29 3.79
C HIS A 38 -20.52 -19.65 3.23
N ASP A 39 -21.25 -20.22 2.26
CA ASP A 39 -20.90 -21.48 1.60
C ASP A 39 -19.54 -21.39 0.87
N ARG A 40 -19.15 -20.19 0.44
CA ARG A 40 -17.84 -19.91 -0.13
C ARG A 40 -16.78 -19.49 0.89
N ASN A 41 -17.09 -19.62 2.19
CA ASN A 41 -16.18 -19.27 3.29
C ASN A 41 -15.80 -17.77 3.32
N VAL A 42 -16.73 -16.91 2.93
CA VAL A 42 -16.67 -15.45 3.01
C VAL A 42 -17.50 -14.98 4.18
N GLU A 43 -16.94 -14.18 5.07
CA GLU A 43 -17.67 -13.57 6.17
C GLU A 43 -18.50 -12.38 5.67
N THR A 44 -19.75 -12.29 6.10
CA THR A 44 -20.62 -11.15 5.82
C THR A 44 -20.92 -10.38 7.08
N VAL A 45 -20.92 -9.04 6.94
CA VAL A 45 -21.45 -8.12 7.95
C VAL A 45 -22.70 -7.49 7.35
N THR A 46 -23.77 -7.40 8.10
CA THR A 46 -25.03 -6.85 7.62
C THR A 46 -25.41 -5.60 8.40
N ALA A 47 -25.94 -4.60 7.72
CA ALA A 47 -26.50 -3.40 8.32
C ALA A 47 -27.86 -3.08 7.70
N THR A 48 -28.82 -2.64 8.52
CA THR A 48 -30.17 -2.27 8.07
C THR A 48 -30.34 -0.76 7.96
N HIS A 49 -29.45 0.01 8.59
CA HIS A 49 -29.48 1.46 8.63
C HIS A 49 -28.13 2.05 8.19
N VAL A 50 -28.15 3.28 7.68
CA VAL A 50 -26.96 3.99 7.21
C VAL A 50 -25.95 4.21 8.33
N GLU A 51 -26.40 4.54 9.55
CA GLU A 51 -25.53 4.81 10.68
C GLU A 51 -24.76 3.56 11.12
N ASP A 52 -25.43 2.40 11.16
CA ASP A 52 -24.76 1.11 11.47
C ASP A 52 -23.72 0.77 10.40
N ALA A 53 -24.08 0.98 9.13
CA ALA A 53 -23.15 0.79 8.01
C ALA A 53 -21.95 1.73 8.12
N ARG A 54 -22.16 3.00 8.41
CA ARG A 54 -21.12 4.02 8.60
C ARG A 54 -20.20 3.65 9.77
N ALA A 55 -20.77 3.29 10.93
CA ALA A 55 -20.01 2.85 12.10
C ALA A 55 -19.15 1.63 11.77
N THR A 56 -19.72 0.65 11.06
CA THR A 56 -19.02 -0.56 10.62
C THR A 56 -17.87 -0.25 9.70
N ILE A 57 -18.06 0.60 8.68
CA ILE A 57 -17.01 1.02 7.74
C ILE A 57 -15.86 1.75 8.45
N ILE A 58 -16.18 2.53 9.49
CA ILE A 58 -15.17 3.26 10.27
C ILE A 58 -14.37 2.33 11.17
N SER A 59 -15.02 1.35 11.79
CA SER A 59 -14.41 0.50 12.82
C SER A 59 -13.77 -0.78 12.26
N ASP A 60 -14.18 -1.26 11.09
CA ASP A 60 -13.72 -2.54 10.52
C ASP A 60 -12.97 -2.35 9.20
N ALA A 61 -11.64 -2.35 9.28
CA ALA A 61 -10.77 -2.28 8.10
C ALA A 61 -10.68 -3.60 7.31
N SER A 62 -11.29 -4.68 7.77
CA SER A 62 -11.29 -5.98 7.08
C SER A 62 -12.37 -6.10 5.99
N ILE A 63 -13.24 -5.11 5.85
CA ILE A 63 -14.25 -5.05 4.79
C ILE A 63 -13.57 -4.76 3.45
N GLN A 64 -13.77 -5.65 2.49
CA GLN A 64 -13.11 -5.61 1.19
C GLN A 64 -14.08 -5.52 0.01
N ALA A 65 -15.36 -5.53 0.26
CA ALA A 65 -16.41 -5.18 -0.71
C ALA A 65 -17.67 -4.74 0.03
N MET A 66 -18.50 -3.95 -0.64
CA MET A 66 -19.75 -3.45 -0.09
C MET A 66 -20.87 -3.61 -1.10
N LEU A 67 -22.01 -4.14 -0.65
CA LEU A 67 -23.27 -4.20 -1.39
C LEU A 67 -24.24 -3.26 -0.71
N ILE A 68 -24.66 -2.20 -1.37
CA ILE A 68 -25.45 -1.11 -0.79
C ILE A 68 -26.78 -1.00 -1.53
N ASP A 69 -27.88 -1.08 -0.80
CA ASP A 69 -29.21 -0.85 -1.39
C ASP A 69 -29.38 0.61 -1.79
N TRP A 70 -29.95 0.82 -2.99
CA TRP A 70 -30.24 2.13 -3.51
C TRP A 70 -31.29 2.91 -2.72
N SER A 71 -32.25 2.20 -2.11
CA SER A 71 -33.42 2.76 -1.43
C SER A 71 -33.24 2.81 0.08
N LEU A 72 -32.03 3.13 0.57
CA LEU A 72 -31.81 3.24 2.02
C LEU A 72 -32.64 4.40 2.60
N PRO A 73 -33.39 4.17 3.69
CA PRO A 73 -34.06 5.23 4.42
C PRO A 73 -33.05 6.16 5.09
N ASP A 74 -33.44 7.43 5.28
CA ASP A 74 -32.67 8.40 6.05
C ASP A 74 -32.72 8.09 7.58
N GLU A 75 -32.03 8.92 8.39
CA GLU A 75 -31.99 8.80 9.85
C GLU A 75 -33.37 8.86 10.52
N GLU A 76 -34.36 9.50 9.87
CA GLU A 76 -35.74 9.59 10.36
C GLU A 76 -36.61 8.40 9.87
N GLY A 77 -36.01 7.43 9.15
CA GLY A 77 -36.74 6.28 8.57
C GLY A 77 -37.62 6.65 7.36
N LYS A 78 -37.43 7.83 6.77
CA LYS A 78 -38.17 8.27 5.60
C LYS A 78 -37.45 7.86 4.33
N GLU A 79 -38.14 7.23 3.41
CA GLU A 79 -37.67 7.00 2.05
C GLU A 79 -37.58 8.36 1.30
N ARG A 80 -36.47 9.08 1.43
CA ARG A 80 -36.17 10.31 0.66
C ARG A 80 -35.38 10.00 -0.63
N GLY A 81 -35.75 8.94 -1.31
CA GLY A 81 -35.05 8.51 -2.52
C GLY A 81 -33.68 7.89 -2.19
N ASN A 82 -32.65 8.36 -2.90
CA ASN A 82 -31.32 7.75 -2.91
C ASN A 82 -30.25 8.57 -2.17
N ALA A 83 -30.62 9.65 -1.48
CA ALA A 83 -29.67 10.55 -0.85
C ALA A 83 -28.80 9.88 0.20
N ALA A 84 -29.37 8.97 0.98
CA ALA A 84 -28.64 8.23 2.04
C ALA A 84 -27.61 7.26 1.44
N ALA A 85 -27.94 6.58 0.34
CA ALA A 85 -27.00 5.71 -0.37
C ALA A 85 -25.86 6.51 -0.98
N ILE A 86 -26.15 7.67 -1.62
CA ILE A 86 -25.15 8.57 -2.20
C ILE A 86 -24.18 9.08 -1.12
N ASP A 87 -24.71 9.54 0.01
CA ASP A 87 -23.89 10.03 1.11
C ASP A 87 -22.97 8.93 1.69
N LEU A 88 -23.49 7.73 1.87
CA LEU A 88 -22.70 6.59 2.32
C LEU A 88 -21.59 6.24 1.31
N ILE A 89 -21.91 6.17 0.01
CA ILE A 89 -20.93 5.90 -1.05
C ILE A 89 -19.86 6.99 -1.09
N THR A 90 -20.25 8.26 -0.97
CA THR A 90 -19.31 9.39 -0.92
C THR A 90 -18.36 9.27 0.27
N THR A 91 -18.88 8.91 1.44
CA THR A 91 -18.08 8.66 2.65
C THR A 91 -17.08 7.53 2.44
N ILE A 92 -17.51 6.44 1.80
CA ILE A 92 -16.64 5.30 1.49
C ILE A 92 -15.52 5.73 0.54
N ARG A 93 -15.84 6.40 -0.56
CA ARG A 93 -14.87 6.84 -1.58
C ARG A 93 -13.86 7.83 -1.03
N ALA A 94 -14.27 8.74 -0.16
CA ALA A 94 -13.35 9.66 0.51
C ALA A 94 -12.32 8.93 1.40
N ARG A 95 -12.66 7.75 1.93
CA ARG A 95 -11.81 6.96 2.80
C ARG A 95 -11.00 5.90 2.03
N ASN A 96 -11.62 5.27 1.05
CA ASN A 96 -11.02 4.23 0.22
C ASN A 96 -11.58 4.29 -1.20
N GLU A 97 -10.82 4.88 -2.09
CA GLU A 97 -11.20 5.10 -3.49
C GLU A 97 -11.41 3.80 -4.27
N PHE A 98 -10.71 2.72 -3.89
CA PHE A 98 -10.62 1.51 -4.69
C PHE A 98 -11.42 0.32 -4.18
N VAL A 99 -12.04 0.41 -2.99
CA VAL A 99 -12.84 -0.70 -2.46
C VAL A 99 -14.05 -0.97 -3.36
N PRO A 100 -14.32 -2.23 -3.76
CA PRO A 100 -15.45 -2.55 -4.62
C PRO A 100 -16.81 -2.20 -3.98
N ILE A 101 -17.62 -1.43 -4.70
CA ILE A 101 -18.98 -1.06 -4.30
C ILE A 101 -19.97 -1.58 -5.35
N PHE A 102 -20.89 -2.41 -4.90
CA PHE A 102 -21.99 -2.95 -5.67
C PHE A 102 -23.29 -2.29 -5.22
N LEU A 103 -24.02 -1.68 -6.14
CA LEU A 103 -25.30 -1.06 -5.83
C LEU A 103 -26.43 -2.06 -6.08
N LEU A 104 -27.15 -2.42 -5.01
CA LEU A 104 -28.35 -3.26 -5.08
C LEU A 104 -29.53 -2.38 -5.50
N THR A 105 -30.23 -2.75 -6.55
CA THR A 105 -31.39 -1.99 -7.04
C THR A 105 -32.39 -2.87 -7.77
N GLU A 106 -33.55 -2.31 -8.07
CA GLU A 106 -34.57 -2.90 -8.92
C GLU A 106 -34.62 -2.14 -10.28
N ARG A 107 -35.01 -2.82 -11.37
CA ARG A 107 -34.97 -2.25 -12.73
C ARG A 107 -35.76 -0.97 -12.90
N ASP A 108 -36.91 -0.86 -12.23
CA ASP A 108 -37.78 0.31 -12.28
C ASP A 108 -37.13 1.53 -11.61
N LYS A 109 -36.30 1.33 -10.62
CA LYS A 109 -35.57 2.37 -9.88
C LYS A 109 -34.30 2.82 -10.59
N ALA A 110 -33.78 2.04 -11.53
CA ALA A 110 -32.55 2.36 -12.25
C ALA A 110 -32.60 3.67 -13.07
N LYS A 111 -33.80 4.13 -13.45
CA LYS A 111 -34.01 5.39 -14.19
C LYS A 111 -33.63 6.64 -13.37
N SER A 112 -33.50 6.53 -12.04
CA SER A 112 -33.15 7.62 -11.14
C SER A 112 -31.65 7.70 -10.84
N LEU A 113 -30.83 6.82 -11.42
CA LEU A 113 -29.39 6.82 -11.23
C LEU A 113 -28.74 8.00 -11.95
N THR A 114 -27.91 8.76 -11.26
CA THR A 114 -27.14 9.87 -11.83
C THR A 114 -25.81 9.36 -12.39
N ILE A 115 -25.21 10.12 -13.32
CA ILE A 115 -23.91 9.77 -13.92
C ILE A 115 -22.83 9.73 -12.85
N GLU A 116 -22.83 10.68 -11.92
CA GLU A 116 -21.87 10.79 -10.82
C GLU A 116 -21.91 9.53 -9.95
N LEU A 117 -23.10 9.01 -9.65
CA LEU A 117 -23.23 7.80 -8.87
C LEU A 117 -22.72 6.58 -9.63
N VAL A 118 -23.06 6.45 -10.91
CA VAL A 118 -22.59 5.32 -11.74
C VAL A 118 -21.05 5.30 -11.81
N GLN A 119 -20.42 6.49 -11.79
CA GLN A 119 -18.95 6.59 -11.71
C GLN A 119 -18.37 6.25 -10.33
N ALA A 120 -19.15 6.38 -9.27
CA ALA A 120 -18.72 6.12 -7.90
C ALA A 120 -18.85 4.66 -7.46
N ILE A 121 -19.53 3.83 -8.25
CA ILE A 121 -19.73 2.40 -7.98
C ILE A 121 -19.00 1.54 -9.02
N ASP A 122 -18.72 0.29 -8.67
CA ASP A 122 -18.10 -0.64 -9.61
C ASP A 122 -19.13 -1.37 -10.46
N GLU A 123 -20.26 -1.75 -9.86
CA GLU A 123 -21.30 -2.52 -10.56
C GLU A 123 -22.70 -2.31 -9.99
N LEU A 124 -23.70 -2.57 -10.85
CA LEU A 124 -25.12 -2.68 -10.48
C LEU A 124 -25.51 -4.16 -10.32
N VAL A 125 -26.28 -4.45 -9.29
CA VAL A 125 -26.85 -5.77 -9.02
C VAL A 125 -28.38 -5.64 -9.00
N TRP A 126 -29.03 -6.43 -9.84
CA TRP A 126 -30.51 -6.53 -9.87
C TRP A 126 -30.95 -7.53 -8.80
N LEU A 127 -31.19 -7.06 -7.59
CA LEU A 127 -31.36 -7.90 -6.39
C LEU A 127 -32.38 -9.03 -6.54
N LEU A 128 -33.47 -8.80 -7.28
CA LEU A 128 -34.53 -9.78 -7.46
C LEU A 128 -34.41 -10.64 -8.73
N GLN A 129 -33.48 -10.31 -9.64
CA GLN A 129 -33.30 -11.00 -10.92
C GLN A 129 -31.96 -11.74 -11.02
N ASP A 130 -30.90 -11.16 -10.47
CA ASP A 130 -29.60 -11.80 -10.46
C ASP A 130 -29.58 -12.93 -9.44
N THR A 131 -29.01 -14.08 -9.80
CA THR A 131 -28.86 -15.19 -8.86
C THR A 131 -27.78 -14.89 -7.83
N SER A 132 -27.96 -15.36 -6.58
CA SER A 132 -26.97 -15.19 -5.51
C SER A 132 -25.59 -15.73 -5.91
N THR A 133 -25.55 -16.86 -6.60
CA THR A 133 -24.32 -17.48 -7.11
C THR A 133 -23.57 -16.57 -8.10
N PHE A 134 -24.30 -15.91 -9.01
CA PHE A 134 -23.73 -14.98 -10.00
C PHE A 134 -23.18 -13.73 -9.30
N VAL A 135 -23.96 -13.09 -8.44
CA VAL A 135 -23.55 -11.90 -7.67
C VAL A 135 -22.32 -12.20 -6.82
N CYS A 136 -22.35 -13.30 -6.07
CA CYS A 136 -21.22 -13.71 -5.23
C CYS A 136 -19.95 -13.92 -6.06
N GLY A 137 -20.05 -14.56 -7.24
CA GLY A 137 -18.93 -14.75 -8.17
C GLY A 137 -18.30 -13.42 -8.61
N ARG A 138 -19.12 -12.42 -8.97
CA ARG A 138 -18.67 -11.07 -9.38
C ARG A 138 -17.99 -10.33 -8.21
N VAL A 139 -18.60 -10.34 -7.04
CA VAL A 139 -18.03 -9.72 -5.83
C VAL A 139 -16.68 -10.33 -5.50
N MET A 140 -16.56 -11.67 -5.52
CA MET A 140 -15.30 -12.35 -5.27
C MET A 140 -14.21 -11.99 -6.30
N ALA A 141 -14.59 -11.87 -7.57
CA ALA A 141 -13.66 -11.45 -8.62
C ALA A 141 -13.18 -10.00 -8.41
N ALA A 142 -14.10 -9.09 -8.07
CA ALA A 142 -13.77 -7.69 -7.76
C ALA A 142 -12.87 -7.58 -6.52
N VAL A 143 -13.16 -8.34 -5.46
CA VAL A 143 -12.30 -8.40 -4.27
C VAL A 143 -10.92 -8.93 -4.62
N GLY A 144 -10.83 -9.99 -5.43
CA GLY A 144 -9.56 -10.53 -5.90
C GLY A 144 -8.71 -9.48 -6.64
N LYS A 145 -9.34 -8.69 -7.52
CA LYS A 145 -8.69 -7.57 -8.23
C LYS A 145 -8.27 -6.45 -7.26
N TYR A 146 -9.15 -6.06 -6.34
CA TYR A 146 -8.88 -5.03 -5.34
C TYR A 146 -7.71 -5.42 -4.45
N VAL A 147 -7.75 -6.63 -3.84
CA VAL A 147 -6.67 -7.12 -2.96
C VAL A 147 -5.36 -7.26 -3.73
N GLY A 148 -5.42 -7.74 -4.98
CA GLY A 148 -4.25 -7.80 -5.86
C GLY A 148 -3.65 -6.43 -6.17
N GLY A 149 -4.47 -5.37 -6.19
CA GLY A 149 -4.05 -3.98 -6.39
C GLY A 149 -3.54 -3.26 -5.14
N LEU A 150 -3.79 -3.81 -3.94
CA LEU A 150 -3.31 -3.23 -2.68
C LEU A 150 -1.78 -3.30 -2.52
N PHE A 151 -1.17 -4.25 -3.18
CA PHE A 151 0.27 -4.45 -3.13
C PHE A 151 0.95 -3.85 -4.36
N GLY A 152 2.11 -3.22 -4.16
CA GLY A 152 2.96 -2.84 -5.28
C GLY A 152 3.43 -4.07 -6.09
N PRO A 153 3.88 -3.88 -7.34
CA PRO A 153 4.14 -4.98 -8.27
C PRO A 153 5.08 -6.07 -7.73
N LEU A 154 6.14 -5.70 -7.01
CA LEU A 154 7.10 -6.67 -6.43
C LEU A 154 6.45 -7.49 -5.32
N VAL A 155 5.69 -6.87 -4.42
CA VAL A 155 5.03 -7.58 -3.31
C VAL A 155 3.96 -8.52 -3.84
N SER A 156 3.18 -8.10 -4.86
CA SER A 156 2.22 -8.96 -5.56
C SER A 156 2.90 -10.16 -6.22
N ALA A 157 4.06 -9.94 -6.85
CA ALA A 157 4.82 -11.02 -7.46
C ALA A 157 5.36 -12.01 -6.42
N LEU A 158 5.88 -11.53 -5.29
CA LEU A 158 6.31 -12.37 -4.16
C LEU A 158 5.15 -13.20 -3.58
N TYR A 159 3.98 -12.57 -3.41
CA TYR A 159 2.79 -13.26 -2.94
C TYR A 159 2.37 -14.39 -3.90
N ASN A 160 2.28 -14.08 -5.20
CA ASN A 160 1.92 -15.06 -6.23
C ASN A 160 2.94 -16.18 -6.34
N PHE A 161 4.22 -15.86 -6.31
CA PHE A 161 5.31 -16.85 -6.30
C PHE A 161 5.16 -17.85 -5.16
N ASN A 162 4.80 -17.36 -3.97
CA ASN A 162 4.56 -18.22 -2.81
C ASN A 162 3.37 -19.18 -2.96
N GLN A 163 2.36 -18.80 -3.74
CA GLN A 163 1.18 -19.63 -3.98
C GLN A 163 1.47 -20.78 -4.98
N VAL A 164 2.36 -20.53 -5.94
CA VAL A 164 2.62 -21.44 -7.07
C VAL A 164 3.79 -22.37 -6.79
N HIS A 165 4.84 -21.89 -6.12
CA HIS A 165 6.08 -22.66 -5.92
C HIS A 165 6.14 -23.32 -4.55
N GLU A 166 6.21 -24.64 -4.54
CA GLU A 166 6.24 -25.44 -3.33
C GLU A 166 7.66 -25.63 -2.77
N TYR A 167 8.65 -25.74 -3.66
CA TYR A 167 10.07 -25.93 -3.33
C TYR A 167 10.96 -24.85 -3.89
N SER A 168 12.07 -24.58 -3.19
CA SER A 168 13.11 -23.64 -3.62
C SER A 168 14.41 -24.41 -3.86
N TRP A 169 14.92 -24.33 -5.07
CA TRP A 169 16.18 -24.94 -5.51
C TRP A 169 17.33 -23.94 -5.64
N HIS A 170 17.14 -22.72 -5.17
CA HIS A 170 18.09 -21.62 -5.19
C HIS A 170 18.37 -21.13 -3.77
N THR A 171 19.36 -20.26 -3.60
CA THR A 171 19.61 -19.54 -2.34
C THR A 171 18.42 -18.67 -1.95
N PRO A 172 18.19 -18.41 -0.66
CA PRO A 172 19.02 -18.84 0.49
C PRO A 172 18.83 -20.30 0.88
N GLY A 173 19.88 -20.89 1.52
CA GLY A 173 19.94 -22.31 1.85
C GLY A 173 18.93 -22.83 2.87
N HIS A 174 18.16 -21.94 3.52
CA HIS A 174 17.06 -22.37 4.40
C HIS A 174 15.83 -22.88 3.60
N THR A 175 15.88 -22.82 2.27
CA THR A 175 14.83 -23.36 1.37
C THR A 175 13.42 -22.98 1.81
N ARG A 176 13.13 -21.66 1.78
CA ARG A 176 11.84 -21.08 2.20
C ARG A 176 11.44 -21.42 3.65
N GLY A 177 12.45 -21.58 4.53
CA GLY A 177 12.27 -21.86 5.94
C GLY A 177 12.18 -23.34 6.32
N THR A 178 12.11 -24.26 5.35
CA THR A 178 11.94 -25.69 5.64
C THR A 178 13.14 -26.29 6.40
N ALA A 179 14.35 -25.76 6.19
CA ALA A 179 15.55 -26.18 6.92
C ALA A 179 15.43 -25.96 8.43
N PHE A 180 14.78 -24.88 8.87
CA PHE A 180 14.58 -24.59 10.30
C PHE A 180 13.69 -25.62 11.00
N LEU A 181 12.75 -26.23 10.29
CA LEU A 181 11.77 -27.16 10.85
C LEU A 181 12.38 -28.50 11.27
N LYS A 182 13.66 -28.76 10.95
CA LYS A 182 14.36 -30.01 11.24
C LYS A 182 14.87 -30.11 12.70
N HIS A 183 14.91 -28.99 13.42
CA HIS A 183 15.44 -28.94 14.79
C HIS A 183 14.51 -28.10 15.69
N PRO A 184 14.33 -28.46 16.98
CA PRO A 184 13.43 -27.72 17.88
C PRO A 184 13.72 -26.22 18.00
N ALA A 185 14.98 -25.83 18.11
CA ALA A 185 15.38 -24.40 18.15
C ALA A 185 15.06 -23.70 16.84
N GLY A 186 15.28 -24.36 15.68
CA GLY A 186 14.93 -23.82 14.38
C GLY A 186 13.41 -23.67 14.22
N ARG A 187 12.64 -24.64 14.73
CA ARG A 187 11.18 -24.55 14.75
C ARG A 187 10.69 -23.36 15.58
N ALA A 188 11.22 -23.17 16.79
CA ALA A 188 10.88 -22.02 17.63
C ALA A 188 11.19 -20.67 16.92
N PHE A 189 12.33 -20.60 16.23
CA PHE A 189 12.71 -19.44 15.42
C PHE A 189 11.73 -19.22 14.24
N HIS A 190 11.40 -20.27 13.49
CA HIS A 190 10.46 -20.22 12.39
C HIS A 190 9.05 -19.82 12.85
N ASP A 191 8.58 -20.35 13.98
CA ASP A 191 7.26 -20.04 14.52
C ASP A 191 7.18 -18.59 15.03
N PHE A 192 8.28 -18.08 15.60
CA PHE A 192 8.36 -16.67 16.04
C PHE A 192 8.25 -15.68 14.88
N TYR A 193 8.96 -15.90 13.78
CA TYR A 193 8.93 -14.99 12.62
C TYR A 193 7.76 -15.26 11.66
N GLY A 194 7.22 -16.45 11.68
CA GLY A 194 6.16 -16.91 10.76
C GLY A 194 6.70 -17.38 9.41
N ALA A 195 6.01 -18.32 8.80
CA ALA A 195 6.43 -18.95 7.55
C ALA A 195 6.63 -17.97 6.39
N HIS A 196 5.80 -16.94 6.29
CA HIS A 196 5.82 -16.01 5.16
C HIS A 196 7.11 -15.19 5.06
N VAL A 197 7.75 -14.87 6.18
CA VAL A 197 9.04 -14.16 6.18
C VAL A 197 10.10 -14.97 5.42
N PHE A 198 10.20 -16.27 5.72
CA PHE A 198 11.16 -17.15 5.06
C PHE A 198 10.76 -17.52 3.63
N GLN A 199 9.46 -17.55 3.35
CA GLN A 199 8.93 -17.84 2.01
C GLN A 199 9.17 -16.69 1.03
N THR A 200 9.27 -15.46 1.52
CA THR A 200 9.55 -14.27 0.72
C THR A 200 11.03 -13.89 0.65
N ASP A 201 11.87 -14.57 1.42
CA ASP A 201 13.33 -14.42 1.32
C ASP A 201 13.84 -15.26 0.14
N LEU A 202 13.86 -14.63 -1.02
CA LEU A 202 14.17 -15.23 -2.31
C LEU A 202 15.39 -14.55 -2.94
N SER A 203 16.15 -15.32 -3.73
CA SER A 203 17.25 -14.75 -4.50
C SER A 203 16.73 -13.82 -5.60
N ILE A 204 17.45 -12.72 -5.84
CA ILE A 204 17.21 -11.82 -6.99
C ILE A 204 17.48 -12.51 -8.35
N SER A 205 18.02 -13.74 -8.36
CA SER A 205 18.23 -14.54 -9.56
C SER A 205 16.99 -15.34 -9.97
N VAL A 206 15.87 -15.22 -9.24
CA VAL A 206 14.59 -15.82 -9.63
C VAL A 206 14.02 -15.04 -10.81
N GLY A 207 13.95 -15.66 -11.98
CA GLY A 207 13.56 -14.99 -13.22
C GLY A 207 12.16 -14.36 -13.19
N GLU A 208 11.21 -14.99 -12.49
CA GLU A 208 9.83 -14.50 -12.33
C GLU A 208 9.75 -13.20 -11.54
N LEU A 209 10.74 -12.90 -10.69
CA LEU A 209 10.79 -11.66 -9.91
C LEU A 209 11.50 -10.52 -10.66
N GLY A 210 12.10 -10.82 -11.81
CA GLY A 210 12.83 -9.85 -12.61
C GLY A 210 14.28 -9.64 -12.15
N SER A 211 14.94 -8.65 -12.72
CA SER A 211 16.34 -8.32 -12.42
C SER A 211 16.47 -6.94 -11.79
N LEU A 212 17.11 -6.89 -10.63
CA LEU A 212 17.46 -5.61 -10.00
C LEU A 212 18.53 -4.85 -10.80
N LEU A 213 19.44 -5.58 -11.43
CA LEU A 213 20.52 -4.97 -12.24
C LEU A 213 19.99 -4.35 -13.53
N ASP A 214 19.05 -5.06 -14.20
CA ASP A 214 18.51 -4.65 -15.49
C ASP A 214 17.21 -3.84 -15.36
N HIS A 215 16.71 -3.66 -14.15
CA HIS A 215 15.44 -2.96 -13.87
C HIS A 215 14.25 -3.54 -14.64
N THR A 216 14.15 -4.89 -14.70
CA THR A 216 13.14 -5.61 -15.46
C THR A 216 12.16 -6.40 -14.57
N GLY A 217 11.07 -6.88 -15.17
CA GLY A 217 10.06 -7.69 -14.48
C GLY A 217 9.35 -6.94 -13.34
N PRO A 218 8.87 -7.65 -12.32
CA PRO A 218 8.19 -7.05 -11.17
C PRO A 218 9.02 -5.99 -10.42
N ILE A 219 10.33 -6.15 -10.34
CA ILE A 219 11.24 -5.14 -9.75
C ILE A 219 11.17 -3.85 -10.56
N GLY A 220 11.36 -3.90 -11.88
CA GLY A 220 11.28 -2.73 -12.74
C GLY A 220 9.86 -2.11 -12.78
N ALA A 221 8.82 -2.93 -12.74
CA ALA A 221 7.45 -2.45 -12.61
C ALA A 221 7.21 -1.72 -11.27
N SER A 222 7.83 -2.22 -10.18
CA SER A 222 7.75 -1.58 -8.86
C SER A 222 8.46 -0.23 -8.85
N GLU A 223 9.62 -0.10 -9.51
CA GLU A 223 10.34 1.18 -9.64
C GLU A 223 9.53 2.23 -10.41
N LYS A 224 8.85 1.81 -11.49
CA LYS A 224 7.91 2.68 -12.22
C LYS A 224 6.72 3.10 -11.36
N TYR A 225 6.15 2.16 -10.62
CA TYR A 225 5.04 2.46 -9.69
C TYR A 225 5.47 3.45 -8.60
N ILE A 226 6.65 3.26 -7.99
CA ILE A 226 7.21 4.21 -7.01
C ILE A 226 7.38 5.60 -7.65
N SER A 227 7.88 5.68 -8.89
CA SER A 227 8.01 6.95 -9.61
C SER A 227 6.68 7.68 -9.76
N THR A 228 5.60 6.95 -10.05
CA THR A 228 4.25 7.52 -10.12
C THR A 228 3.78 8.04 -8.76
N VAL A 229 3.98 7.27 -7.69
CA VAL A 229 3.56 7.64 -6.33
C VAL A 229 4.29 8.89 -5.81
N PHE A 230 5.59 9.01 -6.08
CA PHE A 230 6.41 10.12 -5.61
C PHE A 230 6.53 11.28 -6.61
N GLY A 231 5.95 11.16 -7.79
CA GLY A 231 6.05 12.18 -8.85
C GLY A 231 7.48 12.39 -9.36
N SER A 232 8.31 11.34 -9.33
CA SER A 232 9.71 11.41 -9.81
C SER A 232 9.83 10.89 -11.25
N ASP A 233 10.80 11.41 -12.01
CA ASP A 233 11.09 10.93 -13.37
C ASP A 233 11.52 9.46 -13.36
N ARG A 234 12.31 9.06 -12.34
CA ARG A 234 12.77 7.69 -12.12
C ARG A 234 12.97 7.42 -10.64
N SER A 235 12.75 6.17 -10.26
CA SER A 235 13.06 5.64 -8.93
C SER A 235 13.85 4.35 -9.07
N TYR A 236 14.76 4.13 -8.13
CA TYR A 236 15.62 2.95 -8.10
C TYR A 236 15.56 2.28 -6.76
N THR A 237 15.44 0.96 -6.76
CA THR A 237 15.43 0.15 -5.55
C THR A 237 16.85 -0.08 -5.06
N VAL A 238 17.17 0.37 -3.85
CA VAL A 238 18.48 0.16 -3.21
C VAL A 238 18.34 -0.78 -2.03
N THR A 239 18.70 -2.04 -2.21
CA THR A 239 18.49 -3.11 -1.20
C THR A 239 19.41 -3.00 0.02
N ASN A 240 20.55 -2.32 -0.10
CA ASN A 240 21.54 -2.12 0.97
C ASN A 240 21.25 -0.92 1.89
N GLY A 241 20.03 -0.38 1.82
CA GLY A 241 19.55 0.68 2.69
C GLY A 241 20.02 2.07 2.28
N SER A 242 19.52 3.09 2.99
CA SER A 242 19.73 4.51 2.71
C SER A 242 21.21 4.94 2.76
N SER A 243 22.06 4.25 3.50
CA SER A 243 23.51 4.51 3.49
C SER A 243 24.13 4.25 2.12
N THR A 244 23.66 3.21 1.42
CA THR A 244 24.12 2.94 0.04
C THR A 244 23.49 3.92 -0.94
N SER A 245 22.22 4.31 -0.77
CA SER A 245 21.59 5.36 -1.56
C SER A 245 22.40 6.66 -1.50
N ASN A 246 22.81 7.08 -0.29
CA ASN A 246 23.65 8.26 -0.12
C ASN A 246 25.00 8.13 -0.88
N ARG A 247 25.65 6.96 -0.81
CA ARG A 247 26.90 6.73 -1.56
C ARG A 247 26.69 6.82 -3.07
N ILE A 248 25.62 6.24 -3.59
CA ILE A 248 25.28 6.31 -5.03
C ILE A 248 25.08 7.76 -5.45
N ILE A 249 24.33 8.55 -4.68
CA ILE A 249 24.08 9.97 -4.94
C ILE A 249 25.42 10.74 -4.94
N PHE A 250 26.25 10.52 -3.94
CA PHE A 250 27.56 11.18 -3.89
C PHE A 250 28.42 10.82 -5.09
N MET A 251 28.51 9.54 -5.46
CA MET A 251 29.29 9.10 -6.61
C MET A 251 28.75 9.66 -7.94
N ALA A 252 27.46 9.89 -8.03
CA ALA A 252 26.85 10.45 -9.24
C ALA A 252 26.98 11.97 -9.35
N CYS A 253 26.91 12.69 -8.21
CA CYS A 253 26.79 14.14 -8.20
C CYS A 253 28.07 14.87 -7.77
N VAL A 254 28.94 14.23 -6.99
CA VAL A 254 30.11 14.87 -6.37
C VAL A 254 31.40 14.43 -7.03
N ALA A 255 32.08 15.35 -7.70
CA ALA A 255 33.44 15.13 -8.15
C ALA A 255 34.47 15.58 -7.10
N ARG A 256 35.70 15.13 -7.23
CA ARG A 256 36.83 15.56 -6.39
C ARG A 256 36.93 17.08 -6.35
N ASP A 257 37.21 17.62 -5.18
CA ASP A 257 37.39 19.06 -4.92
C ASP A 257 36.12 19.92 -5.12
N LYS A 258 34.96 19.30 -5.30
CA LYS A 258 33.66 20.01 -5.29
C LYS A 258 33.20 20.32 -3.86
N VAL A 259 32.68 21.51 -3.67
CA VAL A 259 32.09 21.91 -2.38
C VAL A 259 30.74 21.24 -2.20
N VAL A 260 30.54 20.61 -1.05
CA VAL A 260 29.28 19.95 -0.70
C VAL A 260 28.70 20.60 0.57
N LEU A 261 27.47 21.10 0.46
CA LEU A 261 26.77 21.66 1.64
C LEU A 261 26.21 20.50 2.49
N CYS A 262 26.63 20.43 3.74
CA CYS A 262 26.24 19.36 4.65
C CYS A 262 25.68 19.95 5.96
N ASP A 263 24.57 19.40 6.45
CA ASP A 263 24.20 19.60 7.84
C ASP A 263 25.29 19.01 8.76
N ARG A 264 25.76 19.76 9.74
CA ARG A 264 26.76 19.24 10.71
C ARG A 264 26.21 18.06 11.54
N ASN A 265 24.90 17.88 11.57
CA ASN A 265 24.22 16.77 12.22
C ASN A 265 23.83 15.66 11.21
N CYS A 266 24.49 15.57 10.07
CA CYS A 266 24.23 14.54 9.07
C CYS A 266 24.69 13.15 9.57
N HIS A 267 24.08 12.11 8.98
CA HIS A 267 24.47 10.73 9.24
C HIS A 267 25.87 10.45 8.67
N LYS A 268 26.63 9.55 9.32
CA LYS A 268 28.00 9.15 8.91
C LYS A 268 28.13 8.69 7.46
N SER A 269 27.05 8.24 6.81
CA SER A 269 27.08 7.88 5.37
C SER A 269 27.38 9.07 4.46
N ILE A 270 27.08 10.30 4.86
CA ILE A 270 27.44 11.53 4.17
C ILE A 270 28.96 11.73 4.27
N GLU A 271 29.53 11.57 5.46
CA GLU A 271 30.99 11.65 5.66
C GLU A 271 31.75 10.59 4.85
N HIS A 272 31.21 9.37 4.77
CA HIS A 272 31.75 8.33 3.89
C HIS A 272 31.66 8.74 2.41
N GLY A 273 30.55 9.35 1.97
CA GLY A 273 30.38 9.85 0.63
C GLY A 273 31.43 10.92 0.27
N LEU A 274 31.65 11.89 1.16
CA LEU A 274 32.70 12.91 1.03
C LEU A 274 34.09 12.30 0.88
N THR A 275 34.41 11.33 1.75
CA THR A 275 35.72 10.64 1.72
C THR A 275 35.92 9.88 0.41
N MET A 276 34.87 9.14 -0.04
CA MET A 276 34.96 8.34 -1.26
C MET A 276 35.11 9.18 -2.52
N THR A 277 34.46 10.34 -2.59
CA THR A 277 34.47 11.21 -3.78
C THR A 277 35.54 12.26 -3.74
N GLY A 278 36.15 12.54 -2.57
CA GLY A 278 37.05 13.67 -2.35
C GLY A 278 36.32 15.02 -2.38
N GLY A 279 35.01 15.01 -2.07
CA GLY A 279 34.22 16.22 -1.91
C GLY A 279 34.66 17.03 -0.68
N VAL A 280 34.59 18.35 -0.75
CA VAL A 280 35.00 19.27 0.30
C VAL A 280 33.76 19.75 1.06
N PRO A 281 33.59 19.38 2.35
CA PRO A 281 32.40 19.76 3.09
C PRO A 281 32.39 21.22 3.49
N GLN A 282 31.26 21.88 3.26
CA GLN A 282 30.86 23.11 3.92
C GLN A 282 29.76 22.78 4.90
N TYR A 283 30.11 22.68 6.18
CA TYR A 283 29.15 22.34 7.22
C TYR A 283 28.26 23.53 7.59
N LEU A 284 26.97 23.30 7.57
CA LEU A 284 25.96 24.17 8.13
C LEU A 284 25.66 23.73 9.54
N VAL A 285 25.96 24.60 10.51
CA VAL A 285 25.80 24.26 11.93
C VAL A 285 24.37 24.61 12.39
N PRO A 286 23.56 23.63 12.82
CA PRO A 286 22.23 23.90 13.33
C PRO A 286 22.28 24.69 14.64
N SER A 287 21.17 25.33 14.96
CA SER A 287 20.99 25.97 16.28
C SER A 287 20.96 24.94 17.41
N ARG A 288 21.16 25.38 18.65
CA ARG A 288 20.95 24.55 19.84
C ARG A 288 20.18 25.35 20.89
N ASN A 289 19.31 24.68 21.62
CA ASN A 289 18.65 25.29 22.76
C ASN A 289 19.56 25.25 24.00
N ARG A 290 19.09 25.82 25.10
CA ARG A 290 19.83 25.88 26.37
C ARG A 290 20.21 24.51 26.95
N TYR A 291 19.55 23.45 26.55
CA TYR A 291 19.83 22.08 26.97
C TYR A 291 20.75 21.32 25.99
N GLY A 292 21.25 21.99 24.96
CA GLY A 292 22.09 21.38 23.93
C GLY A 292 21.33 20.57 22.85
N LEU A 293 20.00 20.54 22.88
CA LEU A 293 19.21 19.88 21.84
C LEU A 293 19.37 20.59 20.52
N ILE A 294 19.56 19.80 19.47
CA ILE A 294 19.76 20.29 18.11
C ILE A 294 18.44 20.87 17.59
N GLY A 295 18.51 22.08 17.08
CA GLY A 295 17.41 22.80 16.45
C GLY A 295 17.58 22.93 14.92
N PRO A 296 16.80 23.79 14.28
CA PRO A 296 16.86 23.98 12.83
C PRO A 296 18.11 24.74 12.38
N ILE A 297 18.44 24.60 11.11
CA ILE A 297 19.26 25.55 10.36
C ILE A 297 18.31 26.64 9.89
N TYR A 298 18.54 27.87 10.34
CA TYR A 298 17.66 29.00 9.97
C TYR A 298 17.83 29.38 8.49
N PRO A 299 16.76 29.83 7.81
CA PRO A 299 16.76 30.17 6.39
C PRO A 299 17.85 31.17 5.98
N GLU A 300 18.22 32.10 6.86
CA GLU A 300 19.26 33.11 6.62
C GLU A 300 20.64 32.46 6.37
N ARG A 301 20.89 31.28 6.95
CA ARG A 301 22.12 30.52 6.75
C ARG A 301 22.16 29.77 5.41
N LEU A 302 21.01 29.63 4.76
CA LEU A 302 20.86 29.07 3.42
C LEU A 302 20.89 30.14 2.32
N ALA A 303 20.87 31.42 2.71
CA ALA A 303 20.94 32.52 1.75
C ALA A 303 22.29 32.51 1.01
N LYS A 304 22.24 32.78 -0.30
CA LYS A 304 23.43 32.78 -1.20
C LYS A 304 24.59 33.62 -0.64
N ALA A 305 24.28 34.83 -0.12
CA ALA A 305 25.30 35.72 0.45
C ALA A 305 26.02 35.11 1.66
N TYR A 306 25.26 34.44 2.56
CA TYR A 306 25.81 33.74 3.71
C TYR A 306 26.70 32.57 3.26
N LEU A 307 26.20 31.73 2.37
CA LEU A 307 26.93 30.55 1.85
C LEU A 307 28.22 30.93 1.17
N THR A 308 28.19 31.94 0.30
CA THR A 308 29.41 32.45 -0.37
C THR A 308 30.46 32.91 0.65
N LYS A 309 30.07 33.65 1.67
CA LYS A 309 30.96 34.10 2.74
C LYS A 309 31.51 32.94 3.55
N ALA A 310 30.65 31.97 3.92
CA ALA A 310 31.03 30.81 4.70
C ALA A 310 32.03 29.91 3.94
N ILE A 311 31.78 29.64 2.66
CA ILE A 311 32.72 28.88 1.80
C ILE A 311 34.05 29.58 1.68
N ALA A 312 34.06 30.90 1.45
CA ALA A 312 35.29 31.68 1.34
C ALA A 312 36.12 31.70 2.65
N ALA A 313 35.47 31.66 3.80
CA ALA A 313 36.09 31.64 5.11
C ALA A 313 36.63 30.24 5.52
N THR A 314 36.17 29.19 4.89
CA THR A 314 36.52 27.81 5.27
C THR A 314 37.92 27.47 4.75
N PRO A 315 38.88 27.06 5.63
CA PRO A 315 40.28 26.86 5.25
C PRO A 315 40.47 25.83 4.15
N ILE A 316 39.74 24.73 4.16
CA ILE A 316 39.84 23.64 3.19
C ILE A 316 39.33 24.00 1.82
N SER A 317 38.53 25.06 1.67
CA SER A 317 38.05 25.53 0.37
C SER A 317 38.93 26.60 -0.27
N LYS A 318 39.97 27.08 0.42
CA LYS A 318 40.83 28.21 -0.06
C LYS A 318 41.54 27.92 -1.37
N GLY A 319 41.94 26.67 -1.64
CA GLY A 319 42.65 26.25 -2.83
C GLY A 319 41.77 25.82 -4.01
N LEU A 320 40.44 25.80 -3.83
CA LEU A 320 39.54 25.29 -4.86
C LEU A 320 39.34 26.30 -6.00
N LYS A 321 39.41 25.79 -7.24
CA LYS A 321 39.15 26.61 -8.47
C LYS A 321 37.67 26.92 -8.63
N ASP A 322 36.82 25.96 -8.30
CA ASP A 322 35.37 26.08 -8.35
C ASP A 322 34.79 25.97 -6.91
N LYS A 323 34.14 27.05 -6.51
CA LYS A 323 33.51 27.17 -5.17
C LYS A 323 32.01 27.11 -5.21
N GLN A 324 31.42 26.76 -6.34
CA GLN A 324 30.00 26.51 -6.41
C GLN A 324 29.68 25.17 -5.73
N PRO A 325 28.76 25.14 -4.74
CA PRO A 325 28.37 23.90 -4.10
C PRO A 325 27.51 23.05 -5.04
N VAL A 326 27.65 21.75 -4.85
CA VAL A 326 26.81 20.71 -5.45
C VAL A 326 25.69 20.35 -4.48
#